data_788fded81581e451dadb3076e150e74c
#
_entry.id   788fded81581e451dadb3076e150e74c
#
_cell.length_a   1.000
_cell.length_b   1.000
_cell.length_c   1.000
_cell.angle_alpha   90.00
_cell.angle_beta   90.00
_cell.angle_gamma   90.00
#
_symmetry.space_group_name_H-M   'P 1'
#
loop_
_entity.id
_entity.type
_entity.pdbx_description
1 polymer ?
#
loop_
_entity_poly.entity_id
_entity_poly.type
_entity_poly.pdbx_seq_one_letter_code
_entity_poly.pdbx_strand_id
1 'polypeptide(L)'
;EATRPEGLAVYGEQQVLEALRKNMLDLLIISEDLDRVEVLIQCQNCGYQETTILDQDQIQSEVPKKLAEKCPKCLNQSLALKQTTLMLDKLIAEAEKMNVKVELVSSEHEEGEMFMKAFKGVAGFLRHRGGY
;
A
#
# COMPACT_ATOMS: atom_id res chain seq x y z
N GLU A 1 -6.15 14.30 -14.98
CA GLU A 1 -5.72 14.49 -16.23
C GLU A 1 -4.25 14.25 -16.44
N ALA A 2 -3.96 13.50 -17.45
CA ALA A 2 -2.61 13.03 -17.65
C ALA A 2 -1.64 14.15 -17.93
N THR A 3 -2.15 15.27 -18.30
CA THR A 3 -1.30 16.40 -18.63
C THR A 3 -1.03 17.31 -17.45
N ARG A 4 -1.33 16.84 -16.27
CA ARG A 4 -1.04 17.64 -15.11
C ARG A 4 0.42 18.02 -15.05
N PRO A 5 0.71 19.18 -14.55
CA PRO A 5 2.09 19.58 -14.43
C PRO A 5 2.90 18.64 -13.59
N GLU A 6 4.15 18.64 -13.86
CA GLU A 6 5.06 17.77 -13.17
C GLU A 6 4.99 17.96 -11.69
N GLY A 7 5.18 16.90 -10.98
CA GLY A 7 5.24 16.95 -9.55
C GLY A 7 3.91 16.84 -8.84
N LEU A 8 2.82 16.78 -9.58
CA LEU A 8 1.51 16.70 -8.95
C LEU A 8 0.94 15.29 -8.90
N ALA A 9 1.70 14.30 -9.31
CA ALA A 9 1.25 12.91 -9.28
C ALA A 9 2.27 12.05 -8.55
N VAL A 10 1.76 11.03 -7.85
CA VAL A 10 2.62 10.04 -7.20
C VAL A 10 2.14 8.66 -7.60
N TYR A 11 3.05 7.70 -7.60
CA TYR A 11 2.77 6.36 -8.06
C TYR A 11 3.29 5.35 -7.06
N GLY A 12 2.58 4.22 -6.95
CA GLY A 12 3.01 3.17 -6.07
C GLY A 12 2.45 3.33 -4.68
N GLU A 13 2.26 2.20 -4.00
CA GLU A 13 1.56 2.22 -2.72
C GLU A 13 2.29 3.01 -1.65
N GLN A 14 3.61 2.98 -1.64
CA GLN A 14 4.34 3.67 -0.59
C GLN A 14 4.27 5.18 -0.75
N GLN A 15 4.47 5.67 -1.97
CA GLN A 15 4.41 7.10 -2.21
C GLN A 15 3.00 7.64 -2.00
N VAL A 16 2.01 6.88 -2.46
CA VAL A 16 0.62 7.30 -2.30
C VAL A 16 0.24 7.30 -0.82
N LEU A 17 0.62 6.27 -0.09
CA LEU A 17 0.29 6.19 1.33
C LEU A 17 0.94 7.33 2.10
N GLU A 18 2.17 7.67 1.76
CA GLU A 18 2.86 8.76 2.41
C GLU A 18 2.15 10.09 2.14
N ALA A 19 1.73 10.30 0.89
CA ALA A 19 1.00 11.52 0.55
C ALA A 19 -0.33 11.58 1.27
N LEU A 20 -1.00 10.44 1.43
CA LEU A 20 -2.24 10.38 2.19
C LEU A 20 -2.01 10.80 3.63
N ARG A 21 -0.99 10.25 4.25
CA ARG A 21 -0.71 10.54 5.65
C ARG A 21 -0.36 12.00 5.88
N LYS A 22 0.25 12.63 4.89
CA LYS A 22 0.60 14.04 4.97
C LYS A 22 -0.53 14.94 4.52
N ASN A 23 -1.68 14.35 4.19
CA ASN A 23 -2.85 15.09 3.74
C ASN A 23 -2.55 15.91 2.48
N MET A 24 -1.75 15.33 1.60
CA MET A 24 -1.36 16.03 0.37
C MET A 24 -2.07 15.47 -0.86
N LEU A 25 -2.88 14.45 -0.72
CA LEU A 25 -3.51 13.78 -1.84
C LEU A 25 -4.90 14.34 -2.08
N ASP A 26 -5.22 14.59 -3.33
CA ASP A 26 -6.54 15.09 -3.72
C ASP A 26 -7.39 14.00 -4.34
N LEU A 27 -6.77 13.10 -5.09
CA LEU A 27 -7.46 12.01 -5.76
C LEU A 27 -6.62 10.76 -5.65
N LEU A 28 -7.24 9.66 -5.31
CA LEU A 28 -6.60 8.36 -5.22
C LEU A 28 -7.17 7.45 -6.29
N ILE A 29 -6.31 6.88 -7.12
CA ILE A 29 -6.73 5.95 -8.17
C ILE A 29 -6.16 4.59 -7.87
N ILE A 30 -7.01 3.57 -7.78
CA ILE A 30 -6.59 2.23 -7.42
C ILE A 30 -7.18 1.25 -8.42
N SER A 31 -6.38 0.27 -8.84
CA SER A 31 -6.90 -0.83 -9.64
C SER A 31 -7.71 -1.77 -8.76
N GLU A 32 -8.86 -2.20 -9.26
CA GLU A 32 -9.67 -3.18 -8.55
C GLU A 32 -8.94 -4.52 -8.39
N ASP A 33 -7.93 -4.74 -9.21
CA ASP A 33 -7.19 -5.99 -9.17
C ASP A 33 -5.91 -5.90 -8.34
N LEU A 34 -5.76 -4.85 -7.57
CA LEU A 34 -4.62 -4.72 -6.69
C LEU A 34 -4.68 -5.83 -5.64
N ASP A 35 -3.68 -6.71 -5.66
CA ASP A 35 -3.67 -7.86 -4.76
C ASP A 35 -2.52 -7.83 -3.78
N ARG A 36 -2.01 -6.65 -3.48
CA ARG A 36 -0.97 -6.50 -2.48
C ARG A 36 -1.57 -6.58 -1.09
N VAL A 37 -0.81 -7.17 -0.18
CA VAL A 37 -1.26 -7.39 1.19
C VAL A 37 -0.19 -6.87 2.14
N GLU A 38 -0.62 -6.12 3.13
CA GLU A 38 0.28 -5.71 4.20
C GLU A 38 0.23 -6.78 5.28
N VAL A 39 1.39 -7.31 5.63
CA VAL A 39 1.50 -8.38 6.62
C VAL A 39 2.14 -7.81 7.87
N LEU A 40 1.46 -7.93 8.99
CA LEU A 40 1.96 -7.47 10.28
C LEU A 40 2.47 -8.68 11.07
N ILE A 41 3.73 -8.64 11.42
CA ILE A 41 4.40 -9.70 12.17
C ILE A 41 4.80 -9.14 13.52
N GLN A 42 4.53 -9.89 14.56
CA GLN A 42 4.82 -9.46 15.92
C GLN A 42 5.60 -10.53 16.65
N CYS A 43 6.60 -10.11 17.41
CA CYS A 43 7.32 -11.02 18.29
C CYS A 43 6.50 -11.25 19.54
N GLN A 44 6.23 -12.51 19.86
CA GLN A 44 5.40 -12.83 21.01
C GLN A 44 6.17 -12.70 22.32
N ASN A 45 7.50 -12.57 22.23
CA ASN A 45 8.33 -12.46 23.42
C ASN A 45 8.54 -11.01 23.86
N CYS A 46 8.89 -10.12 22.93
CA CYS A 46 9.21 -8.74 23.29
C CYS A 46 8.24 -7.72 22.73
N GLY A 47 7.29 -8.12 21.89
CA GLY A 47 6.33 -7.19 21.33
C GLY A 47 6.80 -6.44 20.10
N TYR A 48 8.00 -6.74 19.63
CA TYR A 48 8.49 -6.13 18.40
C TYR A 48 7.53 -6.38 17.25
N GLN A 49 7.29 -5.36 16.44
CA GLN A 49 6.39 -5.47 15.29
C GLN A 49 7.08 -4.97 14.04
N GLU A 50 6.75 -5.59 12.93
CA GLU A 50 7.20 -5.10 11.65
C GLU A 50 6.14 -5.42 10.60
N THR A 51 6.13 -4.63 9.54
CA THR A 51 5.20 -4.85 8.44
C THR A 51 5.97 -5.06 7.17
N THR A 52 5.39 -5.83 6.26
CA THR A 52 5.94 -6.02 4.93
C THR A 52 4.78 -6.11 3.96
N ILE A 53 5.03 -5.77 2.70
CA ILE A 53 3.99 -5.80 1.69
C ILE A 53 4.34 -6.88 0.69
N LEU A 54 3.40 -7.79 0.48
CA LEU A 54 3.60 -8.93 -0.41
C LEU A 54 2.42 -9.06 -1.36
N ASP A 55 2.66 -9.68 -2.50
CA ASP A 55 1.56 -10.10 -3.34
C ASP A 55 0.83 -11.26 -2.67
N GLN A 56 -0.45 -11.38 -2.94
CA GLN A 56 -1.24 -12.42 -2.29
C GLN A 56 -0.66 -13.82 -2.52
N ASP A 57 -0.13 -14.06 -3.70
CA ASP A 57 0.40 -15.38 -3.99
C ASP A 57 1.77 -15.62 -3.36
N GLN A 58 2.38 -14.61 -2.76
CA GLN A 58 3.66 -14.76 -2.07
C GLN A 58 3.51 -15.04 -0.60
N ILE A 59 2.30 -14.88 -0.07
CA ILE A 59 2.12 -14.99 1.38
C ILE A 59 2.47 -16.38 1.86
N GLN A 60 2.03 -17.42 1.16
CA GLN A 60 2.25 -18.79 1.59
C GLN A 60 3.71 -19.18 1.56
N SER A 61 4.52 -18.55 0.71
CA SER A 61 5.94 -18.90 0.64
C SER A 61 6.81 -17.98 1.47
N GLU A 62 6.46 -16.69 1.56
CA GLU A 62 7.32 -15.72 2.23
C GLU A 62 7.07 -15.59 3.72
N VAL A 63 5.80 -15.71 4.14
CA VAL A 63 5.50 -15.56 5.56
C VAL A 63 6.15 -16.65 6.40
N PRO A 64 6.07 -17.94 6.03
CA PRO A 64 6.76 -18.95 6.82
C PRO A 64 8.26 -18.71 6.93
N LYS A 65 8.89 -18.22 5.87
CA LYS A 65 10.32 -17.90 5.92
C LYS A 65 10.57 -16.80 6.94
N LYS A 66 9.73 -15.78 6.94
CA LYS A 66 9.89 -14.68 7.85
C LYS A 66 9.68 -15.10 9.29
N LEU A 67 8.69 -15.95 9.53
CA LEU A 67 8.41 -16.42 10.88
C LEU A 67 9.51 -17.35 11.40
N ALA A 68 10.30 -17.92 10.51
CA ALA A 68 11.42 -18.76 10.92
C ALA A 68 12.64 -17.95 11.36
N GLU A 69 12.65 -16.66 11.10
CA GLU A 69 13.76 -15.81 11.49
C GLU A 69 13.67 -15.44 12.95
N LYS A 70 14.81 -15.06 13.50
CA LYS A 70 14.83 -14.58 14.87
C LYS A 70 14.38 -13.13 14.92
N CYS A 71 13.75 -12.76 16.02
CA CYS A 71 13.39 -11.38 16.25
C CYS A 71 14.67 -10.53 16.27
N PRO A 72 14.73 -9.45 15.48
CA PRO A 72 15.94 -8.63 15.49
C PRO A 72 16.17 -7.87 16.78
N LYS A 73 15.14 -7.78 17.62
CA LYS A 73 15.27 -7.04 18.86
C LYS A 73 15.66 -7.93 20.03
N CYS A 74 14.99 -9.07 20.21
CA CYS A 74 15.26 -9.93 21.36
C CYS A 74 15.97 -11.20 20.99
N LEU A 75 16.15 -11.49 19.70
CA LEU A 75 16.89 -12.63 19.17
C LEU A 75 16.22 -13.97 19.46
N ASN A 76 15.00 -13.99 19.96
CA ASN A 76 14.25 -15.22 20.13
C ASN A 76 13.49 -15.53 18.85
N GLN A 77 13.28 -16.81 18.61
CA GLN A 77 12.53 -17.24 17.44
C GLN A 77 11.05 -17.30 17.81
N SER A 78 10.44 -16.15 17.98
CA SER A 78 9.06 -16.05 18.43
C SER A 78 8.23 -15.08 17.61
N LEU A 79 8.60 -14.90 16.34
CA LEU A 79 7.81 -14.06 15.43
C LEU A 79 6.55 -14.81 15.02
N ALA A 80 5.45 -14.10 14.99
CA ALA A 80 4.17 -14.68 14.61
C ALA A 80 3.40 -13.71 13.74
N LEU A 81 2.59 -14.26 12.85
CA LEU A 81 1.72 -13.45 12.01
C LEU A 81 0.59 -12.91 12.87
N LYS A 82 0.46 -11.59 12.92
CA LYS A 82 -0.57 -10.97 13.72
C LYS A 82 -1.78 -10.59 12.89
N GLN A 83 -1.55 -10.05 11.69
CA GLN A 83 -2.65 -9.52 10.90
C GLN A 83 -2.23 -9.39 9.46
N THR A 84 -3.19 -9.57 8.56
CA THR A 84 -3.00 -9.26 7.15
C THR A 84 -4.07 -8.27 6.74
N THR A 85 -3.72 -7.32 5.89
CA THR A 85 -4.64 -6.29 5.43
C THR A 85 -4.42 -6.08 3.95
N LEU A 86 -5.50 -6.15 3.18
CA LEU A 86 -5.40 -5.83 1.76
C LEU A 86 -5.04 -4.36 1.61
N MET A 87 -4.04 -4.08 0.77
CA MET A 87 -3.66 -2.70 0.52
C MET A 87 -4.81 -1.91 -0.08
N LEU A 88 -5.63 -2.56 -0.89
CA LEU A 88 -6.80 -1.90 -1.45
C LEU A 88 -7.69 -1.36 -0.34
N ASP A 89 -8.00 -2.21 0.65
CA ASP A 89 -8.85 -1.79 1.77
C ASP A 89 -8.16 -0.72 2.61
N LYS A 90 -6.86 -0.86 2.83
CA LYS A 90 -6.13 0.09 3.64
C LYS A 90 -6.11 1.47 3.00
N LEU A 91 -5.85 1.51 1.69
CA LEU A 91 -5.79 2.79 1.00
C LEU A 91 -7.15 3.47 0.97
N ILE A 92 -8.22 2.69 0.76
CA ILE A 92 -9.56 3.26 0.75
C ILE A 92 -9.90 3.82 2.13
N ALA A 93 -9.56 3.08 3.19
CA ALA A 93 -9.86 3.55 4.54
C ALA A 93 -9.10 4.83 4.88
N GLU A 94 -7.84 4.90 4.48
CA GLU A 94 -7.05 6.10 4.72
C GLU A 94 -7.58 7.28 3.92
N ALA A 95 -8.01 7.02 2.68
CA ALA A 95 -8.56 8.09 1.86
C ALA A 95 -9.85 8.64 2.44
N GLU A 96 -10.70 7.75 2.95
CA GLU A 96 -11.94 8.19 3.56
C GLU A 96 -11.67 9.03 4.80
N LYS A 97 -10.67 8.64 5.56
CA LYS A 97 -10.29 9.36 6.75
C LYS A 97 -9.85 10.78 6.43
N MET A 98 -9.20 10.95 5.29
CA MET A 98 -8.67 12.25 4.88
C MET A 98 -9.59 12.98 3.90
N ASN A 99 -10.77 12.44 3.65
CA ASN A 99 -11.72 13.03 2.71
C ASN A 99 -11.14 13.14 1.30
N VAL A 100 -10.42 12.11 0.90
CA VAL A 100 -9.82 12.06 -0.43
C VAL A 100 -10.73 11.26 -1.34
N LYS A 101 -10.92 11.75 -2.57
CA LYS A 101 -11.71 11.06 -3.55
C LYS A 101 -11.00 9.79 -4.00
N VAL A 102 -11.76 8.71 -4.17
CA VAL A 102 -11.20 7.44 -4.61
C VAL A 102 -11.85 7.03 -5.92
N GLU A 103 -11.03 6.63 -6.87
CA GLU A 103 -11.50 6.15 -8.16
C GLU A 103 -10.95 4.75 -8.40
N LEU A 104 -11.83 3.81 -8.69
CA LEU A 104 -11.41 2.43 -8.95
C LEU A 104 -11.34 2.19 -10.45
N VAL A 105 -10.31 1.47 -10.88
CA VAL A 105 -10.07 1.18 -12.29
C VAL A 105 -10.09 -0.33 -12.47
N SER A 106 -10.77 -0.79 -13.50
CA SER A 106 -10.86 -2.21 -13.79
C SER A 106 -9.82 -2.60 -14.82
N SER A 107 -9.13 -3.72 -14.61
CA SER A 107 -8.17 -4.20 -15.57
C SER A 107 -8.84 -4.94 -16.73
N GLU A 108 -10.15 -5.03 -16.74
CA GLU A 108 -10.85 -5.58 -17.89
C GLU A 108 -10.70 -4.71 -19.12
N HIS A 109 -10.35 -3.47 -18.92
CA HIS A 109 -10.12 -2.55 -20.01
C HIS A 109 -8.64 -2.37 -20.25
N GLU A 110 -8.28 -2.03 -21.47
CA GLU A 110 -6.89 -1.86 -21.83
C GLU A 110 -6.21 -0.80 -20.98
N GLU A 111 -6.92 0.29 -20.73
CA GLU A 111 -6.35 1.36 -19.91
C GLU A 111 -6.06 0.88 -18.49
N GLY A 112 -6.96 0.07 -17.93
CA GLY A 112 -6.75 -0.45 -16.60
C GLY A 112 -5.58 -1.40 -16.53
N GLU A 113 -5.40 -2.19 -17.58
CA GLU A 113 -4.28 -3.11 -17.63
C GLU A 113 -2.96 -2.35 -17.70
N MET A 114 -2.93 -1.30 -18.51
CA MET A 114 -1.74 -0.46 -18.58
C MET A 114 -1.46 0.23 -17.27
N PHE A 115 -2.51 0.64 -16.56
CA PHE A 115 -2.36 1.25 -15.26
C PHE A 115 -1.69 0.29 -14.28
N MET A 116 -2.11 -0.97 -14.28
CA MET A 116 -1.49 -1.96 -13.40
C MET A 116 0.00 -2.12 -13.72
N LYS A 117 0.34 -2.17 -15.00
CA LYS A 117 1.73 -2.38 -15.37
C LYS A 117 2.60 -1.18 -15.10
N ALA A 118 2.08 0.02 -15.39
CA ALA A 118 2.89 1.23 -15.30
C ALA A 118 3.00 1.74 -13.89
N PHE A 119 1.93 1.61 -13.10
CA PHE A 119 1.88 2.25 -11.78
C PHE A 119 1.65 1.25 -10.66
N LYS A 120 1.75 -0.03 -10.95
CA LYS A 120 1.54 -1.10 -9.95
C LYS A 120 0.17 -1.00 -9.30
N GLY A 121 -0.79 -0.43 -10.01
CA GLY A 121 -2.16 -0.41 -9.57
C GLY A 121 -2.53 0.69 -8.61
N VAL A 122 -1.62 1.60 -8.29
CA VAL A 122 -1.90 2.68 -7.34
C VAL A 122 -1.28 3.96 -7.83
N ALA A 123 -2.06 5.01 -7.86
CA ALA A 123 -1.56 6.34 -8.22
C ALA A 123 -2.41 7.38 -7.51
N GLY A 124 -1.91 8.60 -7.46
CA GLY A 124 -2.65 9.67 -6.85
C GLY A 124 -2.25 11.02 -7.41
N PHE A 125 -3.14 11.96 -7.31
CA PHE A 125 -2.85 13.35 -7.68
C PHE A 125 -2.80 14.17 -6.40
N LEU A 126 -1.73 14.95 -6.26
CA LEU A 126 -1.53 15.78 -5.08
C LEU A 126 -2.46 16.97 -5.13
N ARG A 127 -2.77 17.49 -3.95
CA ARG A 127 -3.50 18.73 -3.86
C ARG A 127 -2.70 19.83 -4.51
N HIS A 128 -3.42 20.85 -4.93
CA HIS A 128 -2.74 22.01 -5.41
C HIS A 128 -1.66 22.39 -4.39
N ARG A 129 -0.47 22.63 -4.84
CA ARG A 129 0.59 22.95 -3.95
C ARG A 129 0.18 24.05 -3.08
N GLY A 130 0.18 23.75 -1.90
CA GLY A 130 -0.14 24.68 -0.92
C GLY A 130 0.67 25.85 -1.06
N GLY A 131 0.68 26.48 -1.22
CA GLY A 131 1.47 27.38 -1.46
C GLY A 131 1.02 28.05 -2.59
N TYR A 132 0.59 27.63 -3.01
CA TYR A 132 0.41 28.28 -3.99
C TYR A 132 -0.65 28.57 -4.06
#